data_cedd3fbf1e46466d99b615695295ee45
#
_entry.id   cedd3fbf1e46466d99b615695295ee45
#
_cell.length_a   1.000
_cell.length_b   1.000
_cell.length_c   1.000
_cell.angle_alpha   90.00
_cell.angle_beta   90.00
_cell.angle_gamma   90.00
#
_symmetry.space_group_name_H-M   'P 1'
#
loop_
_entity.id
_entity.type
_entity.pdbx_description
1 polymer ?
#
loop_
_entity_poly.entity_id
_entity_poly.type
_entity_poly.pdbx_seq_one_letter_code
_entity_poly.pdbx_strand_id
1 'polypeptide(L)'
;MGRIVRGLMANDTVKLMAITGKDICETARELHGLSRVCTAALGRSLLITDMMGAQLKGENDKLTTIIKGGGPAGNIVCTADNRGHVKGYIENPKLELPLNDSGKLNVSMAVGWFGELTVVRDLGLKEPYVGKSNMVSGEIAEDFAQYFTVSEQQPSMVYLGVRVDPHDGKVRAGGGLIVQPMPFCPDDVIDNIQDRVPMVKMLAGMLDDGIELEASLKKIFDGIDMTFTETMETGFRCDCTRERLERVLISLGRDELSDMIEKEHGAELTCHFCNKKYSFSEDELKGLLEEAGKAQ
;
A
#
# COMPACT_ATOMS: atom_id res chain seq x y z
N MET A 1 15.15 -7.65 4.76
CA MET A 1 14.55 -7.35 3.48
C MET A 1 13.13 -7.87 3.51
N GLY A 2 12.15 -7.09 3.05
CA GLY A 2 10.75 -7.49 3.03
C GLY A 2 10.53 -8.66 2.07
N ARG A 3 9.54 -9.50 2.36
CA ARG A 3 9.16 -10.61 1.49
C ARG A 3 7.68 -10.91 1.56
N ILE A 4 7.13 -11.35 0.45
CA ILE A 4 5.78 -11.89 0.33
C ILE A 4 5.91 -13.40 0.18
N VAL A 5 5.09 -14.14 0.94
CA VAL A 5 4.98 -15.59 0.87
C VAL A 5 3.56 -15.94 0.45
N ARG A 6 3.43 -16.85 -0.51
CA ARG A 6 2.14 -17.44 -0.92
C ARG A 6 2.08 -18.88 -0.48
N GLY A 7 0.88 -19.35 -0.21
CA GLY A 7 0.65 -20.74 0.19
C GLY A 7 -0.79 -21.17 0.03
N LEU A 8 -0.99 -22.45 0.22
CA LEU A 8 -2.29 -23.11 0.29
C LEU A 8 -2.45 -23.74 1.66
N MET A 9 -3.66 -23.77 2.17
CA MET A 9 -4.02 -24.31 3.48
C MET A 9 -5.27 -25.19 3.36
N ALA A 10 -5.49 -26.00 4.38
CA ALA A 10 -6.70 -26.83 4.53
C ALA A 10 -6.98 -27.67 3.28
N ASN A 11 -6.07 -28.59 2.93
CA ASN A 11 -6.13 -29.44 1.73
C ASN A 11 -6.35 -28.63 0.44
N ASP A 12 -5.58 -27.54 0.30
CA ASP A 12 -5.57 -26.65 -0.85
C ASP A 12 -6.93 -25.93 -1.11
N THR A 13 -7.83 -25.87 -0.13
CA THR A 13 -9.12 -25.18 -0.26
C THR A 13 -9.06 -23.71 0.13
N VAL A 14 -7.95 -23.24 0.69
CA VAL A 14 -7.77 -21.86 1.14
C VAL A 14 -6.44 -21.31 0.65
N LYS A 15 -6.48 -20.13 0.03
CA LYS A 15 -5.29 -19.37 -0.35
C LYS A 15 -4.80 -18.53 0.80
N LEU A 16 -3.50 -18.50 1.01
CA LEU A 16 -2.81 -17.63 1.94
C LEU A 16 -1.80 -16.78 1.18
N MET A 17 -1.79 -15.49 1.48
CA MET A 17 -0.70 -14.58 1.14
C MET A 17 -0.31 -13.82 2.39
N ALA A 18 0.98 -13.72 2.67
CA ALA A 18 1.49 -12.99 3.83
C ALA A 18 2.74 -12.19 3.48
N ILE A 19 2.98 -11.11 4.20
CA ILE A 19 4.08 -10.19 3.95
C ILE A 19 4.81 -9.83 5.24
N THR A 20 6.15 -9.70 5.16
CA THR A 20 6.96 -8.88 6.06
C THR A 20 7.46 -7.67 5.31
N GLY A 21 7.36 -6.47 5.91
CA GLY A 21 7.74 -5.22 5.25
C GLY A 21 8.12 -4.13 6.25
N LYS A 22 8.90 -4.46 7.28
CA LYS A 22 9.48 -3.48 8.20
C LYS A 22 10.24 -2.40 7.45
N ASP A 23 11.10 -2.78 6.52
CA ASP A 23 11.92 -1.91 5.69
C ASP A 23 11.07 -1.04 4.74
N ILE A 24 9.97 -1.54 4.20
CA ILE A 24 9.01 -0.76 3.40
C ILE A 24 8.44 0.38 4.25
N CYS A 25 7.94 0.04 5.44
CA CYS A 25 7.32 1.02 6.34
C CYS A 25 8.35 2.04 6.86
N GLU A 26 9.57 1.60 7.19
CA GLU A 26 10.64 2.48 7.68
C GLU A 26 11.13 3.42 6.57
N THR A 27 11.32 2.92 5.34
CA THR A 27 11.68 3.76 4.20
C THR A 27 10.63 4.84 3.94
N ALA A 28 9.33 4.48 3.98
CA ALA A 28 8.24 5.45 3.84
C ALA A 28 8.28 6.49 4.98
N ARG A 29 8.52 6.05 6.24
CA ARG A 29 8.63 6.94 7.39
C ARG A 29 9.75 7.96 7.21
N GLU A 30 10.92 7.52 6.79
CA GLU A 30 12.08 8.40 6.58
C GLU A 30 11.86 9.38 5.42
N LEU A 31 11.39 8.89 4.26
CA LEU A 31 11.16 9.71 3.07
C LEU A 31 10.15 10.82 3.29
N HIS A 32 9.09 10.55 4.05
CA HIS A 32 7.99 11.50 4.25
C HIS A 32 8.03 12.18 5.63
N GLY A 33 8.96 11.81 6.52
CA GLY A 33 9.03 12.32 7.88
C GLY A 33 7.73 12.04 8.66
N LEU A 34 7.22 10.81 8.56
CA LEU A 34 5.91 10.45 9.10
C LEU A 34 5.86 10.52 10.62
N SER A 35 4.76 11.00 11.16
CA SER A 35 4.38 10.78 12.55
C SER A 35 4.13 9.29 12.82
N ARG A 36 4.04 8.90 14.10
CA ARG A 36 3.81 7.50 14.46
C ARG A 36 2.48 6.95 13.92
N VAL A 37 1.41 7.71 14.02
CA VAL A 37 0.10 7.27 13.50
C VAL A 37 0.07 7.21 11.98
N CYS A 38 0.70 8.17 11.28
CA CYS A 38 0.83 8.16 9.83
C CYS A 38 1.74 7.03 9.34
N THR A 39 2.79 6.68 10.09
CA THR A 39 3.63 5.51 9.82
C THR A 39 2.82 4.23 9.86
N ALA A 40 1.95 4.07 10.86
CA ALA A 40 1.08 2.90 10.95
C ALA A 40 0.04 2.88 9.82
N ALA A 41 -0.58 4.02 9.51
CA ALA A 41 -1.60 4.13 8.45
C ALA A 41 -1.01 3.86 7.06
N LEU A 42 0.03 4.61 6.66
CA LEU A 42 0.67 4.41 5.36
C LEU A 42 1.35 3.05 5.25
N GLY A 43 1.99 2.57 6.33
CA GLY A 43 2.63 1.27 6.35
C GLY A 43 1.65 0.13 6.08
N ARG A 44 0.48 0.11 6.76
CA ARG A 44 -0.58 -0.88 6.49
C ARG A 44 -1.07 -0.80 5.04
N SER A 45 -1.26 0.42 4.51
CA SER A 45 -1.70 0.63 3.13
C SER A 45 -0.67 0.13 2.12
N LEU A 46 0.62 0.35 2.36
CA LEU A 46 1.70 -0.16 1.53
C LEU A 46 1.73 -1.70 1.52
N LEU A 47 1.64 -2.34 2.69
CA LEU A 47 1.69 -3.80 2.81
C LEU A 47 0.55 -4.49 2.05
N ILE A 48 -0.69 -4.00 2.17
CA ILE A 48 -1.83 -4.59 1.46
C ILE A 48 -1.74 -4.32 -0.04
N THR A 49 -1.34 -3.10 -0.45
CA THR A 49 -1.20 -2.74 -1.86
C THR A 49 -0.13 -3.60 -2.53
N ASP A 50 0.97 -3.89 -1.85
CA ASP A 50 2.05 -4.73 -2.35
C ASP A 50 1.61 -6.19 -2.52
N MET A 51 0.92 -6.78 -1.53
CA MET A 51 0.33 -8.11 -1.65
C MET A 51 -0.67 -8.20 -2.83
N MET A 52 -1.49 -7.16 -3.04
CA MET A 52 -2.41 -7.12 -4.18
C MET A 52 -1.66 -6.94 -5.51
N GLY A 53 -0.65 -6.08 -5.55
CA GLY A 53 0.22 -5.86 -6.72
C GLY A 53 0.95 -7.13 -7.14
N ALA A 54 1.46 -7.89 -6.19
CA ALA A 54 2.12 -9.17 -6.43
C ALA A 54 1.24 -10.18 -7.19
N GLN A 55 -0.10 -10.03 -7.17
CA GLN A 55 -1.03 -10.90 -7.90
C GLN A 55 -1.21 -10.53 -9.37
N LEU A 56 -0.71 -9.39 -9.81
CA LEU A 56 -0.74 -8.97 -11.22
C LEU A 56 0.12 -9.91 -12.07
N LYS A 57 -0.20 -10.04 -13.35
CA LYS A 57 0.44 -11.00 -14.24
C LYS A 57 1.33 -10.37 -15.31
N GLY A 58 0.95 -9.19 -15.79
CA GLY A 58 1.69 -8.47 -16.84
C GLY A 58 2.87 -7.69 -16.26
N GLU A 59 4.00 -7.67 -16.98
CA GLU A 59 5.22 -6.97 -16.53
C GLU A 59 5.03 -5.46 -16.31
N ASN A 60 4.10 -4.85 -17.04
CA ASN A 60 3.80 -3.43 -16.97
C ASN A 60 2.54 -3.12 -16.15
N ASP A 61 1.86 -4.15 -15.64
CA ASP A 61 0.66 -3.98 -14.85
C ASP A 61 0.97 -3.18 -13.58
N LYS A 62 0.04 -2.30 -13.21
CA LYS A 62 0.12 -1.48 -12.00
C LYS A 62 -1.19 -1.59 -11.22
N LEU A 63 -1.07 -1.64 -9.90
CA LEU A 63 -2.20 -1.53 -9.00
C LEU A 63 -2.03 -0.28 -8.15
N THR A 64 -3.07 0.56 -8.11
CA THR A 64 -3.10 1.75 -7.25
C THR A 64 -4.27 1.67 -6.29
N THR A 65 -4.02 1.85 -5.01
CA THR A 65 -5.04 1.98 -3.98
C THR A 65 -5.15 3.43 -3.54
N ILE A 66 -6.37 3.93 -3.41
CA ILE A 66 -6.66 5.29 -2.97
C ILE A 66 -7.65 5.20 -1.82
N ILE A 67 -7.23 5.61 -0.64
CA ILE A 67 -8.06 5.63 0.57
C ILE A 67 -8.45 7.09 0.82
N LYS A 68 -9.75 7.37 0.77
CA LYS A 68 -10.35 8.68 1.04
C LYS A 68 -11.34 8.54 2.19
N GLY A 69 -10.84 8.41 3.41
CA GLY A 69 -11.67 8.15 4.58
C GLY A 69 -12.28 9.40 5.23
N GLY A 70 -11.86 10.61 4.79
CA GLY A 70 -12.35 11.88 5.36
C GLY A 70 -11.74 12.23 6.72
N GLY A 71 -10.75 11.48 7.18
CA GLY A 71 -10.02 11.78 8.42
C GLY A 71 -8.92 12.83 8.24
N PRO A 72 -8.33 13.33 9.34
CA PRO A 72 -7.37 14.43 9.30
C PRO A 72 -6.02 14.06 8.66
N ALA A 73 -5.71 12.79 8.46
CA ALA A 73 -4.53 12.35 7.72
C ALA A 73 -4.60 12.66 6.22
N GLY A 74 -5.80 13.00 5.72
CA GLY A 74 -6.04 13.20 4.30
C GLY A 74 -6.05 11.87 3.52
N ASN A 75 -5.82 11.96 2.22
CA ASN A 75 -5.84 10.79 1.36
C ASN A 75 -4.53 9.99 1.48
N ILE A 76 -4.65 8.67 1.35
CA ILE A 76 -3.50 7.76 1.24
C ILE A 76 -3.52 7.16 -0.17
N VAL A 77 -2.41 7.26 -0.88
CA VAL A 77 -2.26 6.69 -2.22
C VAL A 77 -1.05 5.77 -2.23
N CYS A 78 -1.27 4.52 -2.63
CA CYS A 78 -0.19 3.53 -2.79
C CYS A 78 -0.27 2.91 -4.19
N THR A 79 0.88 2.59 -4.76
CA THR A 79 0.98 1.90 -6.07
C THR A 79 1.98 0.76 -5.96
N ALA A 80 1.64 -0.40 -6.50
CA ALA A 80 2.49 -1.57 -6.56
C ALA A 80 2.51 -2.21 -7.95
N ASP A 81 3.52 -3.03 -8.20
CA ASP A 81 3.64 -3.88 -9.39
C ASP A 81 3.76 -5.37 -9.01
N ASN A 82 3.90 -6.24 -10.02
CA ASN A 82 4.02 -7.69 -9.81
C ASN A 82 5.43 -8.16 -9.41
N ARG A 83 6.37 -7.24 -9.19
CA ARG A 83 7.76 -7.54 -8.82
C ARG A 83 8.06 -7.27 -7.35
N GLY A 84 7.02 -7.00 -6.54
CA GLY A 84 7.17 -6.62 -5.14
C GLY A 84 7.71 -5.20 -4.95
N HIS A 85 7.45 -4.31 -5.88
CA HIS A 85 7.80 -2.90 -5.74
C HIS A 85 6.56 -2.10 -5.36
N VAL A 86 6.61 -1.48 -4.20
CA VAL A 86 5.53 -0.63 -3.72
C VAL A 86 6.05 0.77 -3.39
N LYS A 87 5.20 1.76 -3.56
CA LYS A 87 5.41 3.16 -3.16
C LYS A 87 4.09 3.77 -2.75
N GLY A 88 4.13 4.79 -1.90
CA GLY A 88 2.90 5.46 -1.46
C GLY A 88 3.22 6.72 -0.69
N TYR A 89 2.18 7.51 -0.47
CA TYR A 89 2.23 8.73 0.35
C TYR A 89 0.91 8.95 1.08
N ILE A 90 0.94 9.81 2.08
CA ILE A 90 -0.19 10.30 2.85
C ILE A 90 -0.15 11.82 2.83
N GLU A 91 -1.30 12.49 2.67
CA GLU A 91 -1.35 13.94 2.47
C GLU A 91 -0.85 14.73 3.68
N ASN A 92 -1.24 14.33 4.88
CA ASN A 92 -0.82 14.99 6.12
C ASN A 92 0.14 14.11 6.94
N PRO A 93 1.42 14.00 6.51
CA PRO A 93 2.37 13.01 7.05
C PRO A 93 2.76 13.25 8.52
N LYS A 94 2.59 14.46 9.02
CA LYS A 94 3.01 14.87 10.38
C LYS A 94 1.84 14.99 11.36
N LEU A 95 0.66 14.46 11.00
CA LEU A 95 -0.49 14.46 11.90
C LEU A 95 -0.15 13.75 13.20
N GLU A 96 -0.39 14.41 14.33
CA GLU A 96 -0.29 13.81 15.66
C GLU A 96 -1.67 13.65 16.25
N LEU A 97 -1.94 12.47 16.80
CA LEU A 97 -3.18 12.16 17.51
C LEU A 97 -2.86 11.47 18.84
N PRO A 98 -3.72 11.66 19.86
CA PRO A 98 -3.64 10.89 21.09
C PRO A 98 -3.83 9.40 20.80
N LEU A 99 -3.29 8.56 21.67
CA LEU A 99 -3.58 7.13 21.63
C LEU A 99 -5.08 6.90 21.85
N ASN A 100 -5.59 5.80 21.29
CA ASN A 100 -6.97 5.39 21.56
C ASN A 100 -7.12 4.86 23.00
N ASP A 101 -8.36 4.55 23.41
CA ASP A 101 -8.70 4.07 24.76
C ASP A 101 -7.96 2.77 25.16
N SER A 102 -7.46 2.01 24.18
CA SER A 102 -6.66 0.81 24.40
C SER A 102 -5.15 1.09 24.42
N GLY A 103 -4.73 2.34 24.44
CA GLY A 103 -3.31 2.76 24.44
C GLY A 103 -2.57 2.50 23.11
N LYS A 104 -3.30 2.35 22.00
CA LYS A 104 -2.73 2.11 20.66
C LYS A 104 -2.82 3.37 19.80
N LEU A 105 -2.01 3.41 18.72
CA LEU A 105 -2.10 4.46 17.69
C LEU A 105 -3.51 4.48 17.09
N ASN A 106 -4.11 5.66 17.03
CA ASN A 106 -5.50 5.86 16.62
C ASN A 106 -5.59 6.00 15.09
N VAL A 107 -5.33 4.90 14.37
CA VAL A 107 -5.30 4.87 12.90
C VAL A 107 -6.69 5.14 12.33
N SER A 108 -7.72 4.56 12.90
CA SER A 108 -9.11 4.78 12.51
C SER A 108 -9.47 6.27 12.50
N MET A 109 -9.13 6.99 13.57
CA MET A 109 -9.40 8.43 13.66
C MET A 109 -8.55 9.23 12.66
N ALA A 110 -7.31 8.81 12.41
CA ALA A 110 -6.44 9.47 11.45
C ALA A 110 -6.98 9.36 10.02
N VAL A 111 -7.38 8.16 9.62
CA VAL A 111 -7.85 7.85 8.26
C VAL A 111 -9.30 8.28 8.05
N GLY A 112 -10.16 8.07 9.06
CA GLY A 112 -11.60 8.25 8.94
C GLY A 112 -12.28 7.09 8.21
N TRP A 113 -13.61 7.08 8.23
CA TRP A 113 -14.42 5.99 7.63
C TRP A 113 -15.64 6.51 6.86
N PHE A 114 -15.77 7.84 6.68
CA PHE A 114 -16.85 8.46 5.91
C PHE A 114 -16.43 8.69 4.47
N GLY A 115 -16.02 7.63 3.77
CA GLY A 115 -15.51 7.78 2.44
C GLY A 115 -15.35 6.48 1.68
N GLU A 116 -14.43 6.45 0.75
CA GLU A 116 -14.30 5.40 -0.25
C GLU A 116 -12.86 4.87 -0.33
N LEU A 117 -12.75 3.55 -0.45
CA LEU A 117 -11.57 2.84 -0.92
C LEU A 117 -11.73 2.56 -2.40
N THR A 118 -10.79 3.06 -3.21
CA THR A 118 -10.72 2.81 -4.65
C THR A 118 -9.47 2.00 -4.98
N VAL A 119 -9.63 0.96 -5.78
CA VAL A 119 -8.53 0.16 -6.32
C VAL A 119 -8.55 0.25 -7.83
N VAL A 120 -7.47 0.73 -8.42
CA VAL A 120 -7.28 0.87 -9.86
C VAL A 120 -6.26 -0.16 -10.33
N ARG A 121 -6.65 -1.01 -11.29
CA ARG A 121 -5.75 -1.96 -11.96
C ARG A 121 -5.53 -1.48 -13.39
N ASP A 122 -4.34 -0.98 -13.67
CA ASP A 122 -3.88 -0.66 -15.01
C ASP A 122 -3.20 -1.90 -15.60
N LEU A 123 -3.88 -2.54 -16.51
CA LEU A 123 -3.44 -3.77 -17.19
C LEU A 123 -3.01 -3.50 -18.63
N GLY A 124 -2.67 -2.24 -18.96
CA GLY A 124 -2.31 -1.83 -20.32
C GLY A 124 -3.50 -1.85 -21.30
N LEU A 125 -4.73 -1.90 -20.81
CA LEU A 125 -5.95 -1.81 -21.61
C LEU A 125 -6.31 -0.33 -21.88
N LYS A 126 -7.27 -0.11 -22.80
CA LYS A 126 -7.74 1.26 -23.12
C LYS A 126 -8.21 2.04 -21.89
N GLU A 127 -8.87 1.33 -20.97
CA GLU A 127 -9.32 1.88 -19.69
C GLU A 127 -8.89 0.95 -18.56
N PRO A 128 -8.43 1.49 -17.41
CA PRO A 128 -8.09 0.69 -16.26
C PRO A 128 -9.37 0.11 -15.61
N TYR A 129 -9.24 -1.04 -14.98
CA TYR A 129 -10.29 -1.58 -14.14
C TYR A 129 -10.32 -0.81 -12.82
N VAL A 130 -11.49 -0.33 -12.41
CA VAL A 130 -11.68 0.44 -11.17
C VAL A 130 -12.70 -0.26 -10.29
N GLY A 131 -12.26 -0.76 -9.15
CA GLY A 131 -13.12 -1.29 -8.09
C GLY A 131 -13.24 -0.29 -6.94
N LYS A 132 -14.41 -0.25 -6.30
CA LYS A 132 -14.71 0.68 -5.21
C LYS A 132 -15.51 0.02 -4.10
N SER A 133 -15.29 0.46 -2.87
CA SER A 133 -16.14 0.14 -1.72
C SER A 133 -16.19 1.30 -0.75
N ASN A 134 -17.28 1.44 -0.01
CA ASN A 134 -17.32 2.34 1.13
C ASN A 134 -16.38 1.83 2.21
N MET A 135 -15.74 2.75 2.90
CA MET A 135 -14.97 2.44 4.10
C MET A 135 -15.91 2.12 5.27
N VAL A 136 -15.46 1.26 6.17
CA VAL A 136 -16.26 0.77 7.30
C VAL A 136 -15.67 1.10 8.67
N SER A 137 -14.33 1.22 8.77
CA SER A 137 -13.67 1.42 10.06
C SER A 137 -12.49 2.41 10.07
N GLY A 138 -11.83 2.62 8.92
CA GLY A 138 -10.58 3.36 8.86
C GLY A 138 -9.37 2.63 9.45
N GLU A 139 -9.54 1.37 9.89
CA GLU A 139 -8.44 0.49 10.35
C GLU A 139 -7.67 -0.14 9.20
N ILE A 140 -8.03 0.17 7.96
CA ILE A 140 -7.44 -0.28 6.70
C ILE A 140 -7.67 -1.77 6.43
N ALA A 141 -7.31 -2.67 7.34
CA ALA A 141 -7.49 -4.11 7.14
C ALA A 141 -8.96 -4.51 6.95
N GLU A 142 -9.84 -3.95 7.76
CA GLU A 142 -11.30 -4.18 7.67
C GLU A 142 -11.88 -3.54 6.42
N ASP A 143 -11.38 -2.38 6.02
CA ASP A 143 -11.81 -1.67 4.81
C ASP A 143 -11.44 -2.48 3.55
N PHE A 144 -10.26 -3.11 3.52
CA PHE A 144 -9.87 -4.00 2.44
C PHE A 144 -10.63 -5.33 2.46
N ALA A 145 -10.94 -5.89 3.64
CA ALA A 145 -11.80 -7.08 3.73
C ALA A 145 -13.20 -6.79 3.15
N GLN A 146 -13.75 -5.61 3.44
CA GLN A 146 -14.99 -5.12 2.83
C GLN A 146 -14.86 -4.96 1.31
N TYR A 147 -13.77 -4.36 0.83
CA TYR A 147 -13.49 -4.23 -0.60
C TYR A 147 -13.46 -5.58 -1.32
N PHE A 148 -12.74 -6.56 -0.79
CA PHE A 148 -12.69 -7.90 -1.36
C PHE A 148 -14.08 -8.54 -1.42
N THR A 149 -14.89 -8.37 -0.39
CA THR A 149 -16.24 -8.95 -0.33
C THR A 149 -17.18 -8.29 -1.34
N VAL A 150 -17.21 -6.94 -1.37
CA VAL A 150 -18.21 -6.18 -2.13
C VAL A 150 -17.80 -6.00 -3.59
N SER A 151 -16.54 -5.65 -3.84
CA SER A 151 -16.07 -5.32 -5.18
C SER A 151 -15.50 -6.53 -5.92
N GLU A 152 -14.80 -7.42 -5.24
CA GLU A 152 -14.19 -8.61 -5.85
C GLU A 152 -15.03 -9.89 -5.66
N GLN A 153 -16.09 -9.84 -4.85
CA GLN A 153 -16.94 -10.98 -4.51
C GLN A 153 -16.13 -12.16 -3.93
N GLN A 154 -15.04 -11.85 -3.24
CA GLN A 154 -14.11 -12.80 -2.65
C GLN A 154 -13.98 -12.52 -1.15
N PRO A 155 -14.83 -13.11 -0.28
CA PRO A 155 -14.70 -12.95 1.16
C PRO A 155 -13.28 -13.26 1.61
N SER A 156 -12.71 -12.37 2.43
CA SER A 156 -11.29 -12.44 2.78
C SER A 156 -11.08 -12.07 4.25
N MET A 157 -10.26 -12.84 4.96
CA MET A 157 -9.68 -12.38 6.21
C MET A 157 -8.44 -11.56 5.88
N VAL A 158 -8.39 -10.32 6.36
CA VAL A 158 -7.25 -9.42 6.17
C VAL A 158 -6.71 -8.99 7.53
N TYR A 159 -5.42 -9.07 7.72
CA TYR A 159 -4.73 -8.49 8.86
C TYR A 159 -3.53 -7.67 8.40
N LEU A 160 -3.36 -6.50 9.02
CA LEU A 160 -2.24 -5.59 8.76
C LEU A 160 -1.76 -5.02 10.10
N GLY A 161 -0.48 -5.19 10.38
CA GLY A 161 0.13 -4.71 11.61
C GLY A 161 1.45 -3.98 11.36
N VAL A 162 1.58 -2.78 11.89
CA VAL A 162 2.83 -2.00 11.90
C VAL A 162 3.09 -1.58 13.34
N ARG A 163 4.21 -2.01 13.90
CA ARG A 163 4.66 -1.63 15.24
C ARG A 163 5.68 -0.52 15.13
N VAL A 164 5.39 0.58 15.80
CA VAL A 164 6.24 1.78 15.82
C VAL A 164 6.73 1.99 17.24
N ASP A 165 8.01 2.23 17.39
CA ASP A 165 8.61 2.50 18.71
C ASP A 165 8.04 3.80 19.28
N PRO A 166 7.59 3.81 20.55
CA PRO A 166 7.00 5.00 21.15
C PRO A 166 8.01 6.12 21.43
N HIS A 167 9.29 5.82 21.52
CA HIS A 167 10.34 6.77 21.91
C HIS A 167 11.00 7.44 20.69
N ASP A 168 11.44 6.65 19.70
CA ASP A 168 12.17 7.18 18.54
C ASP A 168 11.35 7.17 17.24
N GLY A 169 10.15 6.62 17.28
CA GLY A 169 9.23 6.57 16.13
C GLY A 169 9.63 5.58 15.03
N LYS A 170 10.70 4.80 15.20
CA LYS A 170 11.14 3.82 14.20
C LYS A 170 10.19 2.63 14.10
N VAL A 171 10.13 2.05 12.93
CA VAL A 171 9.35 0.83 12.70
C VAL A 171 10.09 -0.36 13.31
N ARG A 172 9.46 -1.05 14.24
CA ARG A 172 9.97 -2.27 14.87
C ARG A 172 9.59 -3.51 14.07
N ALA A 173 8.34 -3.58 13.61
CA ALA A 173 7.85 -4.65 12.73
C ALA A 173 6.75 -4.12 11.80
N GLY A 174 6.67 -4.71 10.60
CA GLY A 174 5.58 -4.52 9.65
C GLY A 174 5.23 -5.87 9.04
N GLY A 175 3.96 -6.23 9.04
CA GLY A 175 3.50 -7.48 8.44
C GLY A 175 2.00 -7.51 8.23
N GLY A 176 1.55 -8.43 7.40
CA GLY A 176 0.15 -8.61 7.10
C GLY A 176 -0.12 -9.95 6.45
N LEU A 177 -1.39 -10.29 6.34
CA LEU A 177 -1.84 -11.46 5.60
C LEU A 177 -3.22 -11.24 4.98
N ILE A 178 -3.46 -12.00 3.91
CA ILE A 178 -4.75 -12.19 3.25
C ILE A 178 -5.01 -13.69 3.21
N VAL A 179 -6.15 -14.12 3.74
CA VAL A 179 -6.62 -15.51 3.68
C VAL A 179 -7.94 -15.54 2.95
N GLN A 180 -8.03 -16.36 1.91
CA GLN A 180 -9.17 -16.40 0.99
C GLN A 180 -9.63 -17.84 0.76
N PRO A 181 -10.87 -18.21 1.14
CA PRO A 181 -11.41 -19.49 0.78
C PRO A 181 -11.56 -19.59 -0.74
N MET A 182 -11.25 -20.76 -1.29
CA MET A 182 -11.51 -21.08 -2.69
C MET A 182 -12.98 -21.50 -2.90
N PRO A 183 -13.46 -21.49 -4.13
CA PRO A 183 -14.78 -22.04 -4.42
C PRO A 183 -14.92 -23.47 -3.87
N PHE A 184 -16.06 -23.75 -3.22
CA PHE A 184 -16.36 -25.03 -2.58
C PHE A 184 -15.51 -25.34 -1.33
N CYS A 185 -14.84 -24.35 -0.72
CA CYS A 185 -14.23 -24.53 0.60
C CYS A 185 -15.30 -24.96 1.63
N PRO A 186 -15.10 -26.03 2.39
CA PRO A 186 -16.07 -26.47 3.39
C PRO A 186 -16.30 -25.42 4.49
N ASP A 187 -17.55 -25.32 4.97
CA ASP A 187 -17.93 -24.32 5.99
C ASP A 187 -17.17 -24.52 7.31
N ASP A 188 -16.92 -25.75 7.72
CA ASP A 188 -16.16 -26.08 8.93
C ASP A 188 -14.69 -25.61 8.83
N VAL A 189 -14.12 -25.60 7.64
CA VAL A 189 -12.78 -25.01 7.36
C VAL A 189 -12.83 -23.51 7.53
N ILE A 190 -13.89 -22.84 7.01
CA ILE A 190 -14.07 -21.39 7.14
C ILE A 190 -14.20 -21.02 8.62
N ASP A 191 -15.02 -21.73 9.37
CA ASP A 191 -15.24 -21.51 10.80
C ASP A 191 -13.92 -21.69 11.58
N ASN A 192 -13.17 -22.76 11.30
CA ASN A 192 -11.87 -23.00 11.94
C ASN A 192 -10.85 -21.86 11.67
N ILE A 193 -10.85 -21.29 10.45
CA ILE A 193 -10.01 -20.13 10.12
C ILE A 193 -10.49 -18.88 10.86
N GLN A 194 -11.79 -18.65 10.97
CA GLN A 194 -12.35 -17.51 11.71
C GLN A 194 -12.00 -17.56 13.19
N ASP A 195 -11.95 -18.74 13.80
CA ASP A 195 -11.53 -18.94 15.18
C ASP A 195 -10.07 -18.53 15.43
N ARG A 196 -9.25 -18.42 14.37
CA ARG A 196 -7.85 -17.96 14.45
C ARG A 196 -7.68 -16.44 14.46
N VAL A 197 -8.73 -15.64 14.27
CA VAL A 197 -8.65 -14.17 14.26
C VAL A 197 -7.92 -13.59 15.48
N PRO A 198 -8.13 -14.06 16.72
CA PRO A 198 -7.37 -13.55 17.86
C PRO A 198 -5.86 -13.81 17.77
N MET A 199 -5.46 -14.96 17.21
CA MET A 199 -4.06 -15.33 17.01
C MET A 199 -3.42 -14.56 15.86
N VAL A 200 -4.18 -14.30 14.78
CA VAL A 200 -3.73 -13.50 13.64
C VAL A 200 -3.31 -12.09 14.07
N LYS A 201 -4.01 -11.49 15.03
CA LYS A 201 -3.67 -10.18 15.61
C LYS A 201 -2.30 -10.15 16.32
N MET A 202 -1.71 -11.30 16.63
CA MET A 202 -0.39 -11.39 17.24
C MET A 202 0.76 -11.37 16.22
N LEU A 203 0.47 -11.50 14.91
CA LEU A 203 1.51 -11.63 13.87
C LEU A 203 2.58 -10.53 13.94
N ALA A 204 2.18 -9.25 14.00
CA ALA A 204 3.16 -8.16 14.07
C ALA A 204 3.99 -8.20 15.37
N GLY A 205 3.45 -8.72 16.47
CA GLY A 205 4.19 -8.98 17.71
C GLY A 205 5.22 -10.08 17.52
N MET A 206 4.84 -11.21 16.92
CA MET A 206 5.76 -12.32 16.66
C MET A 206 6.92 -11.88 15.74
N LEU A 207 6.65 -11.07 14.72
CA LEU A 207 7.68 -10.51 13.85
C LEU A 207 8.61 -9.53 14.59
N ASP A 208 8.08 -8.74 15.54
CA ASP A 208 8.86 -7.85 16.40
C ASP A 208 9.77 -8.63 17.35
N ASP A 209 9.31 -9.80 17.83
CA ASP A 209 10.09 -10.73 18.65
C ASP A 209 11.12 -11.56 17.84
N GLY A 210 11.23 -11.29 16.52
CA GLY A 210 12.19 -11.95 15.63
C GLY A 210 11.77 -13.32 15.15
N ILE A 211 10.51 -13.71 15.31
CA ILE A 211 10.00 -14.98 14.79
C ILE A 211 9.78 -14.83 13.27
N GLU A 212 10.33 -15.75 12.50
CA GLU A 212 10.17 -15.78 11.04
C GLU A 212 8.71 -15.90 10.61
N LEU A 213 8.38 -15.33 9.43
CA LEU A 213 7.01 -15.23 8.94
C LEU A 213 6.34 -16.61 8.87
N GLU A 214 6.97 -17.58 8.23
CA GLU A 214 6.40 -18.92 8.05
C GLU A 214 6.22 -19.65 9.38
N ALA A 215 7.14 -19.46 10.33
CA ALA A 215 7.01 -20.01 11.68
C ALA A 215 5.85 -19.37 12.44
N SER A 216 5.67 -18.05 12.29
CA SER A 216 4.55 -17.31 12.86
C SER A 216 3.21 -17.80 12.29
N LEU A 217 3.13 -17.99 10.97
CA LEU A 217 1.93 -18.48 10.30
C LEU A 217 1.58 -19.91 10.74
N LYS A 218 2.56 -20.82 10.80
CA LYS A 218 2.34 -22.20 11.31
C LYS A 218 1.85 -22.22 12.76
N LYS A 219 2.31 -21.29 13.59
CA LYS A 219 1.86 -21.17 14.97
C LYS A 219 0.45 -20.58 15.08
N ILE A 220 0.11 -19.59 14.22
CA ILE A 220 -1.23 -18.97 14.18
C ILE A 220 -2.27 -19.99 13.71
N PHE A 221 -1.97 -20.75 12.67
CA PHE A 221 -2.85 -21.73 12.05
C PHE A 221 -2.50 -23.17 12.46
N ASP A 222 -2.06 -23.34 13.71
CA ASP A 222 -1.71 -24.68 14.24
C ASP A 222 -2.86 -25.67 14.07
N GLY A 223 -2.53 -26.88 13.62
CA GLY A 223 -3.51 -27.93 13.30
C GLY A 223 -4.17 -27.81 11.92
N ILE A 224 -3.87 -26.77 11.14
CA ILE A 224 -4.30 -26.62 9.73
C ILE A 224 -3.08 -26.90 8.85
N ASP A 225 -3.17 -27.84 7.93
CA ASP A 225 -2.10 -28.10 6.97
C ASP A 225 -1.81 -26.86 6.12
N MET A 226 -0.53 -26.61 5.86
CA MET A 226 -0.09 -25.42 5.13
C MET A 226 1.13 -25.74 4.28
N THR A 227 1.03 -25.41 3.00
CA THR A 227 2.12 -25.53 2.03
C THR A 227 2.47 -24.17 1.46
N PHE A 228 3.72 -23.74 1.60
CA PHE A 228 4.21 -22.51 0.97
C PHE A 228 4.64 -22.82 -0.46
N THR A 229 4.11 -22.06 -1.43
CA THR A 229 4.28 -22.31 -2.86
C THR A 229 5.26 -21.36 -3.52
N GLU A 230 5.35 -20.13 -3.03
CA GLU A 230 6.18 -19.08 -3.63
C GLU A 230 6.64 -18.08 -2.58
N THR A 231 7.86 -17.57 -2.75
CA THR A 231 8.39 -16.46 -1.97
C THR A 231 8.96 -15.41 -2.92
N MET A 232 8.61 -14.13 -2.71
CA MET A 232 9.04 -12.99 -3.50
C MET A 232 9.67 -11.95 -2.57
N GLU A 233 10.80 -11.37 -2.97
CA GLU A 233 11.35 -10.19 -2.30
C GLU A 233 10.48 -8.96 -2.59
N THR A 234 10.38 -8.07 -1.61
CA THR A 234 9.60 -6.85 -1.75
C THR A 234 10.32 -5.65 -1.13
N GLY A 235 9.98 -4.43 -1.58
CA GLY A 235 10.60 -3.22 -1.06
C GLY A 235 9.93 -1.94 -1.55
N PHE A 236 10.15 -0.87 -0.81
CA PHE A 236 9.73 0.47 -1.24
C PHE A 236 10.61 0.92 -2.40
N ARG A 237 10.03 1.08 -3.59
CA ARG A 237 10.75 1.53 -4.79
C ARG A 237 9.92 2.53 -5.59
N CYS A 238 10.50 3.70 -5.80
CA CYS A 238 9.92 4.72 -6.66
C CYS A 238 10.60 4.69 -8.04
N ASP A 239 9.79 4.61 -9.09
CA ASP A 239 10.20 4.58 -10.49
C ASP A 239 10.13 5.98 -11.16
N CYS A 240 10.16 7.07 -10.35
CA CYS A 240 10.20 8.41 -10.90
C CYS A 240 11.56 8.67 -11.57
N THR A 241 11.52 9.16 -12.81
CA THR A 241 12.69 9.60 -13.57
C THR A 241 12.46 11.01 -14.10
N ARG A 242 13.55 11.67 -14.50
CA ARG A 242 13.47 13.01 -15.10
C ARG A 242 12.61 13.01 -16.36
N GLU A 243 12.81 12.02 -17.22
CA GLU A 243 12.08 11.86 -18.50
C GLU A 243 10.57 11.65 -18.29
N ARG A 244 10.19 11.01 -17.17
CA ARG A 244 8.78 10.87 -16.80
C ARG A 244 8.17 12.21 -16.39
N LEU A 245 8.92 13.03 -15.66
CA LEU A 245 8.47 14.36 -15.26
C LEU A 245 8.44 15.34 -16.43
N GLU A 246 9.37 15.24 -17.38
CA GLU A 246 9.33 15.99 -18.64
C GLU A 246 8.03 15.72 -19.40
N ARG A 247 7.61 14.45 -19.51
CA ARG A 247 6.30 14.11 -20.11
C ARG A 247 5.12 14.68 -19.34
N VAL A 248 5.21 14.74 -18.01
CA VAL A 248 4.17 15.41 -17.19
C VAL A 248 4.12 16.90 -17.51
N LEU A 249 5.27 17.59 -17.58
CA LEU A 249 5.35 19.00 -17.95
C LEU A 249 4.76 19.25 -19.35
N ILE A 250 5.12 18.42 -20.34
CA ILE A 250 4.55 18.51 -21.69
C ILE A 250 3.02 18.35 -21.67
N SER A 251 2.49 17.46 -20.81
CA SER A 251 1.05 17.22 -20.70
C SER A 251 0.25 18.36 -20.05
N LEU A 252 0.90 19.30 -19.35
CA LEU A 252 0.25 20.49 -18.81
C LEU A 252 -0.20 21.45 -19.93
N GLY A 253 0.46 21.39 -21.10
CA GLY A 253 0.15 22.22 -22.24
C GLY A 253 1.04 23.45 -22.35
N ARG A 254 0.89 24.16 -23.49
CA ARG A 254 1.78 25.27 -23.87
C ARG A 254 1.65 26.47 -22.96
N ASP A 255 0.43 26.79 -22.55
CA ASP A 255 0.15 28.01 -21.75
C ASP A 255 0.83 27.91 -20.38
N GLU A 256 0.67 26.79 -19.69
CA GLU A 256 1.30 26.54 -18.38
C GLU A 256 2.83 26.52 -18.48
N LEU A 257 3.39 25.87 -19.52
CA LEU A 257 4.83 25.87 -19.75
C LEU A 257 5.37 27.28 -20.04
N SER A 258 4.65 28.08 -20.82
CA SER A 258 5.02 29.48 -21.09
C SER A 258 5.00 30.33 -19.81
N ASP A 259 3.99 30.15 -18.97
CA ASP A 259 3.90 30.83 -17.69
C ASP A 259 5.07 30.50 -16.75
N MET A 260 5.47 29.22 -16.68
CA MET A 260 6.65 28.80 -15.91
C MET A 260 7.95 29.42 -16.44
N ILE A 261 8.08 29.57 -17.76
CA ILE A 261 9.25 30.21 -18.39
C ILE A 261 9.27 31.70 -18.10
N GLU A 262 8.15 32.41 -18.34
CA GLU A 262 8.10 33.88 -18.30
C GLU A 262 8.03 34.44 -16.88
N LYS A 263 7.34 33.72 -15.94
CA LYS A 263 7.07 34.27 -14.60
C LYS A 263 8.04 33.66 -13.55
N GLU A 264 8.40 32.38 -13.69
CA GLU A 264 9.17 31.64 -12.68
C GLU A 264 10.62 31.39 -13.08
N HIS A 265 10.96 31.57 -14.37
CA HIS A 265 12.32 31.34 -14.94
C HIS A 265 12.86 29.91 -14.68
N GLY A 266 11.97 28.93 -14.53
CA GLY A 266 12.29 27.55 -14.25
C GLY A 266 11.12 26.84 -13.55
N ALA A 267 11.32 25.56 -13.22
CA ALA A 267 10.36 24.78 -12.43
C ALA A 267 11.09 23.82 -11.48
N GLU A 268 10.55 23.63 -10.28
CA GLU A 268 10.95 22.55 -9.38
C GLU A 268 9.76 21.63 -9.15
N LEU A 269 9.89 20.36 -9.56
CA LEU A 269 8.91 19.33 -9.32
C LEU A 269 9.37 18.40 -8.21
N THR A 270 8.51 18.14 -7.25
CA THR A 270 8.76 17.16 -6.19
C THR A 270 7.91 15.91 -6.43
N CYS A 271 8.55 14.75 -6.46
CA CYS A 271 7.82 13.48 -6.55
C CYS A 271 7.08 13.21 -5.24
N HIS A 272 5.75 13.11 -5.26
CA HIS A 272 4.94 12.83 -4.08
C HIS A 272 5.26 11.49 -3.42
N PHE A 273 5.75 10.49 -4.19
CA PHE A 273 6.04 9.15 -3.67
C PHE A 273 7.40 9.04 -2.94
N CYS A 274 8.39 9.83 -3.29
CA CYS A 274 9.74 9.71 -2.70
C CYS A 274 10.40 11.03 -2.31
N ASN A 275 9.70 12.15 -2.47
CA ASN A 275 10.17 13.50 -2.17
C ASN A 275 11.43 13.93 -2.93
N LYS A 276 11.84 13.17 -3.97
CA LYS A 276 12.94 13.57 -4.84
C LYS A 276 12.56 14.81 -5.63
N LYS A 277 13.43 15.81 -5.61
CA LYS A 277 13.26 17.06 -6.33
C LYS A 277 13.96 17.00 -7.69
N TYR A 278 13.31 17.59 -8.67
CA TYR A 278 13.80 17.73 -10.04
C TYR A 278 13.63 19.18 -10.47
N SER A 279 14.76 19.83 -10.73
CA SER A 279 14.76 21.22 -11.19
C SER A 279 14.92 21.25 -12.69
N PHE A 280 14.17 22.15 -13.33
CA PHE A 280 14.21 22.43 -14.75
C PHE A 280 14.54 23.91 -14.95
N SER A 281 15.59 24.19 -15.69
CA SER A 281 15.98 25.54 -16.06
C SER A 281 15.04 26.11 -17.13
N GLU A 282 15.08 27.43 -17.30
CA GLU A 282 14.32 28.11 -18.34
C GLU A 282 14.60 27.54 -19.74
N ASP A 283 15.87 27.26 -20.06
CA ASP A 283 16.26 26.72 -21.35
C ASP A 283 15.75 25.28 -21.58
N GLU A 284 15.73 24.46 -20.54
CA GLU A 284 15.14 23.11 -20.59
C GLU A 284 13.63 23.17 -20.81
N LEU A 285 12.92 24.10 -20.12
CA LEU A 285 11.48 24.28 -20.31
C LEU A 285 11.16 24.78 -21.72
N LYS A 286 11.99 25.67 -22.33
CA LYS A 286 11.84 26.08 -23.73
C LYS A 286 11.96 24.90 -24.69
N GLY A 287 12.90 23.98 -24.44
CA GLY A 287 13.02 22.75 -25.20
C GLY A 287 11.77 21.88 -25.14
N LEU A 288 11.21 21.69 -23.93
CA LEU A 288 9.96 20.93 -23.73
C LEU A 288 8.76 21.62 -24.41
N LEU A 289 8.72 22.95 -24.42
CA LEU A 289 7.66 23.71 -25.10
C LEU A 289 7.69 23.50 -26.63
N GLU A 290 8.88 23.40 -27.22
CA GLU A 290 9.05 23.08 -28.66
C GLU A 290 8.59 21.65 -28.96
N GLU A 291 8.88 20.69 -28.07
CA GLU A 291 8.42 19.29 -28.22
C GLU A 291 6.90 19.18 -28.12
N ALA A 292 6.29 19.88 -27.16
CA ALA A 292 4.83 19.96 -27.01
C ALA A 292 4.14 20.49 -28.27
N GLY A 293 4.80 21.39 -29.02
CA GLY A 293 4.30 21.93 -30.29
C GLY A 293 4.37 20.97 -31.47
N LYS A 294 5.20 19.93 -31.40
CA LYS A 294 5.33 18.89 -32.46
C LYS A 294 4.39 17.69 -32.24
N ALA A 295 3.85 17.54 -31.04
CA ALA A 295 3.00 16.40 -30.64
C ALA A 295 1.49 16.65 -30.85
N GLN A 296 1.10 17.84 -31.28
CA GLN A 296 -0.24 18.23 -31.76
C GLN A 296 -0.32 18.18 -33.29
#